data_b1d03740880fa9377e13a0f6fee9b9ab
#
_entry.id   b1d03740880fa9377e13a0f6fee9b9ab
#
_cell.length_a   1.000
_cell.length_b   1.000
_cell.length_c   1.000
_cell.angle_alpha   90.00
_cell.angle_beta   90.00
_cell.angle_gamma   90.00
#
_symmetry.space_group_name_H-M   'P 1'
#
loop_
_entity.id
_entity.type
_entity.pdbx_description
1 polymer ?
#
loop_
_entity_poly.entity_id
_entity_poly.type
_entity_poly.pdbx_seq_one_letter_code
_entity_poly.pdbx_strand_id
1 'polypeptide(L)'
;TPDDFICDPACGTAGFLVSSAQYLRAHYEDSMTPEQWQHFAGPMFTGFDTDRTMLRISAMNLMLHSITNPEIDYKDSVSKQNSICSKYTVCLANPPFKGTVDAESINDDLKAVTNTKKTELLFLALFLRMLKTGGRCACIVPDGVLFGSSKAHQSIRKELIENHQLRAVISMPSGVFKPYAGVSTAVLVFTKTGAGGTDRVWFYDMKADGFSLDDKRTEVKENDIPDIIAR
;
A
#
# COMPACT_ATOMS: atom_id res chain seq x y z
N THR A 1 14.51 -2.14 4.68
CA THR A 1 15.91 -1.83 5.06
C THR A 1 16.06 -0.34 5.33
N PRO A 2 17.14 0.08 6.04
CA PRO A 2 17.41 1.51 6.32
C PRO A 2 17.69 2.39 5.09
N ASP A 3 17.89 1.79 3.92
CA ASP A 3 18.13 2.50 2.66
C ASP A 3 16.88 2.64 1.80
N ASP A 4 15.75 2.13 2.25
CA ASP A 4 14.49 2.18 1.51
C ASP A 4 13.89 3.60 1.48
N PHE A 5 13.16 3.91 0.41
CA PHE A 5 12.26 5.05 0.28
C PHE A 5 10.83 4.51 0.31
N ILE A 6 10.11 4.78 1.38
CA ILE A 6 8.81 4.20 1.68
C ILE A 6 7.71 5.24 1.42
N CYS A 7 6.71 4.86 0.63
CA CYS A 7 5.60 5.74 0.30
C CYS A 7 4.24 5.08 0.60
N ASP A 8 3.36 5.88 1.19
CA ASP A 8 1.93 5.61 1.25
C ASP A 8 1.18 6.73 0.51
N PRO A 9 0.70 6.50 -0.73
CA PRO A 9 0.02 7.53 -1.52
C PRO A 9 -1.45 7.76 -1.13
N ALA A 10 -1.94 7.16 -0.04
CA ALA A 10 -3.24 7.37 0.57
C ALA A 10 -3.10 7.23 2.11
N CYS A 11 -2.19 8.03 2.70
CA CYS A 11 -1.60 7.71 4.00
C CYS A 11 -2.56 7.87 5.19
N GLY A 12 -3.66 8.59 5.05
CA GLY A 12 -4.58 8.83 6.16
C GLY A 12 -3.85 9.37 7.39
N THR A 13 -3.81 8.59 8.46
CA THR A 13 -3.09 8.92 9.69
C THR A 13 -1.62 8.45 9.70
N ALA A 14 -1.09 7.99 8.58
CA ALA A 14 0.26 7.44 8.40
C ALA A 14 0.54 6.12 9.17
N GLY A 15 -0.47 5.31 9.43
CA GLY A 15 -0.31 4.06 10.19
C GLY A 15 0.74 3.11 9.60
N PHE A 16 0.77 2.92 8.27
CA PHE A 16 1.78 2.08 7.61
C PHE A 16 3.19 2.66 7.70
N LEU A 17 3.33 3.98 7.58
CA LEU A 17 4.63 4.63 7.70
C LEU A 17 5.16 4.53 9.14
N VAL A 18 4.31 4.74 10.13
CA VAL A 18 4.66 4.56 11.55
C VAL A 18 5.07 3.11 11.85
N SER A 19 4.27 2.14 11.39
CA SER A 19 4.60 0.71 11.58
C SER A 19 5.92 0.32 10.91
N SER A 20 6.20 0.90 9.73
CA SER A 20 7.49 0.71 9.04
C SER A 20 8.65 1.28 9.85
N ALA A 21 8.49 2.45 10.45
CA ALA A 21 9.50 3.06 11.30
C ALA A 21 9.76 2.23 12.56
N GLN A 22 8.71 1.75 13.20
CA GLN A 22 8.82 0.87 14.37
C GLN A 22 9.54 -0.44 14.00
N TYR A 23 9.20 -1.04 12.85
CA TYR A 23 9.88 -2.24 12.36
C TYR A 23 11.37 -1.99 12.12
N LEU A 24 11.72 -0.90 11.45
CA LEU A 24 13.12 -0.55 11.17
C LEU A 24 13.91 -0.33 12.46
N ARG A 25 13.35 0.34 13.45
CA ARG A 25 13.98 0.52 14.76
C ARG A 25 14.19 -0.82 15.45
N ALA A 26 13.16 -1.65 15.52
CA ALA A 26 13.25 -2.94 16.20
C ALA A 26 14.31 -3.90 15.60
N HIS A 27 14.63 -3.75 14.30
CA HIS A 27 15.53 -4.69 13.61
C HIS A 27 16.89 -4.10 13.24
N TYR A 28 17.03 -2.77 13.18
CA TYR A 28 18.22 -2.12 12.63
C TYR A 28 18.77 -0.99 13.50
N GLU A 29 18.11 -0.61 14.63
CA GLU A 29 18.48 0.55 15.45
C GLU A 29 19.97 0.58 15.80
N ASP A 30 20.53 -0.57 16.24
CA ASP A 30 21.94 -0.66 16.66
C ASP A 30 22.92 -0.73 15.48
N SER A 31 22.45 -0.91 14.25
CA SER A 31 23.29 -1.10 13.06
C SER A 31 23.22 0.06 12.05
N MET A 32 22.29 1.00 12.24
CA MET A 32 22.14 2.13 11.33
C MET A 32 23.31 3.13 11.45
N THR A 33 23.84 3.54 10.29
CA THR A 33 24.84 4.60 10.20
C THR A 33 24.23 5.97 10.48
N PRO A 34 25.05 7.02 10.77
CA PRO A 34 24.55 8.38 10.91
C PRO A 34 23.76 8.88 9.68
N GLU A 35 24.17 8.51 8.48
CA GLU A 35 23.49 8.88 7.22
C GLU A 35 22.12 8.18 7.12
N GLN A 36 22.04 6.91 7.53
CA GLN A 36 20.78 6.18 7.58
C GLN A 36 19.83 6.74 8.65
N TRP A 37 20.35 7.19 9.79
CA TRP A 37 19.55 7.90 10.78
C TRP A 37 19.03 9.25 10.26
N GLN A 38 19.85 10.00 9.50
CA GLN A 38 19.41 11.22 8.85
C GLN A 38 18.32 10.93 7.80
N HIS A 39 18.47 9.86 7.02
CA HIS A 39 17.47 9.39 6.07
C HIS A 39 16.17 8.99 6.78
N PHE A 40 16.26 8.19 7.84
CA PHE A 40 15.13 7.77 8.68
C PHE A 40 14.37 8.96 9.29
N ALA A 41 15.06 10.00 9.72
CA ALA A 41 14.44 11.18 10.34
C ALA A 41 13.56 12.02 9.38
N GLY A 42 13.63 11.77 8.06
CA GLY A 42 12.93 12.59 7.09
C GLY A 42 12.62 11.89 5.76
N PRO A 43 13.53 11.91 4.80
CA PRO A 43 13.20 11.58 3.40
C PRO A 43 12.84 10.12 3.14
N MET A 44 13.06 9.24 4.10
CA MET A 44 12.64 7.84 4.01
C MET A 44 11.14 7.68 3.89
N PHE A 45 10.35 8.53 4.58
CA PHE A 45 8.91 8.36 4.71
C PHE A 45 8.16 9.46 3.96
N THR A 46 7.42 9.05 2.94
CA THR A 46 6.57 9.95 2.14
C THR A 46 5.11 9.51 2.24
N GLY A 47 4.23 10.45 2.50
CA GLY A 47 2.77 10.20 2.52
C GLY A 47 2.01 11.27 1.74
N PHE A 48 0.95 10.84 1.03
CA PHE A 48 0.03 11.73 0.34
C PHE A 48 -1.39 11.49 0.80
N ASP A 49 -2.15 12.57 0.91
CA ASP A 49 -3.58 12.53 1.12
C ASP A 49 -4.23 13.77 0.52
N THR A 50 -5.54 13.71 0.28
CA THR A 50 -6.37 14.85 -0.15
C THR A 50 -7.11 15.52 1.00
N ASP A 51 -7.09 14.93 2.19
CA ASP A 51 -7.66 15.51 3.40
C ASP A 51 -6.59 16.24 4.22
N ARG A 52 -6.72 17.56 4.30
CA ARG A 52 -5.79 18.41 5.06
C ARG A 52 -5.74 18.10 6.56
N THR A 53 -6.83 17.58 7.13
CA THR A 53 -6.88 17.17 8.52
C THR A 53 -6.04 15.90 8.71
N MET A 54 -6.20 14.92 7.82
CA MET A 54 -5.38 13.71 7.82
C MET A 54 -3.88 14.03 7.68
N LEU A 55 -3.51 14.96 6.80
CA LEU A 55 -2.11 15.38 6.63
C LEU A 55 -1.50 15.96 7.91
N ARG A 56 -2.26 16.73 8.68
CA ARG A 56 -1.80 17.25 9.97
C ARG A 56 -1.63 16.14 11.00
N ILE A 57 -2.61 15.24 11.08
CA ILE A 57 -2.58 14.09 11.99
C ILE A 57 -1.40 13.18 11.63
N SER A 58 -1.20 12.87 10.34
CA SER A 58 -0.11 12.02 9.88
C SER A 58 1.27 12.60 10.18
N ALA A 59 1.46 13.91 9.93
CA ALA A 59 2.71 14.58 10.26
C ALA A 59 2.99 14.53 11.78
N MET A 60 1.99 14.85 12.60
CA MET A 60 2.10 14.77 14.07
C MET A 60 2.38 13.34 14.54
N ASN A 61 1.70 12.34 13.96
CA ASN A 61 1.88 10.94 14.31
C ASN A 61 3.31 10.48 14.01
N LEU A 62 3.84 10.82 12.85
CA LEU A 62 5.22 10.50 12.49
C LEU A 62 6.24 11.20 13.40
N MET A 63 6.02 12.48 13.72
CA MET A 63 6.87 13.21 14.66
C MET A 63 6.89 12.58 16.05
N LEU A 64 5.75 12.11 16.56
CA LEU A 64 5.66 11.38 17.83
C LEU A 64 6.44 10.06 17.82
N HIS A 65 6.72 9.51 16.64
CA HIS A 65 7.52 8.29 16.44
C HIS A 65 8.96 8.59 15.98
N SER A 66 9.47 9.77 16.30
CA SER A 66 10.86 10.19 16.04
C SER A 66 11.21 10.43 14.56
N ILE A 67 10.22 10.58 13.69
CA ILE A 67 10.44 11.05 12.32
C ILE A 67 10.18 12.55 12.32
N THR A 68 11.26 13.31 12.43
CA THR A 68 11.18 14.76 12.71
C THR A 68 10.86 15.60 11.48
N ASN A 69 11.10 15.09 10.29
CA ASN A 69 10.92 15.84 9.04
C ASN A 69 10.33 14.96 7.91
N PRO A 70 9.14 14.36 8.10
CA PRO A 70 8.52 13.47 7.10
C PRO A 70 8.06 14.27 5.86
N GLU A 71 8.11 13.65 4.69
CA GLU A 71 7.55 14.21 3.45
C GLU A 71 6.04 13.92 3.37
N ILE A 72 5.21 14.75 4.02
CA ILE A 72 3.74 14.61 4.01
C ILE A 72 3.12 15.75 3.23
N ASP A 73 2.52 15.45 2.09
CA ASP A 73 2.03 16.44 1.14
C ASP A 73 0.56 16.25 0.74
N TYR A 74 -0.13 17.38 0.52
CA TYR A 74 -1.44 17.36 -0.14
C TYR A 74 -1.28 16.98 -1.61
N LYS A 75 -1.86 15.85 -2.00
CA LYS A 75 -1.80 15.37 -3.38
C LYS A 75 -2.96 14.44 -3.72
N ASP A 76 -3.62 14.71 -4.84
CA ASP A 76 -4.43 13.70 -5.51
C ASP A 76 -3.50 12.77 -6.28
N SER A 77 -3.25 11.61 -5.67
CA SER A 77 -2.23 10.67 -6.11
C SER A 77 -2.46 10.12 -7.53
N VAL A 78 -3.71 9.99 -7.96
CA VAL A 78 -4.06 9.44 -9.29
C VAL A 78 -4.22 10.53 -10.37
N SER A 79 -4.10 11.80 -10.00
CA SER A 79 -4.31 12.92 -10.91
C SER A 79 -3.13 13.15 -11.87
N LYS A 80 -3.39 13.88 -12.95
CA LYS A 80 -2.38 14.37 -13.91
C LYS A 80 -1.30 15.23 -13.27
N GLN A 81 -1.60 15.86 -12.14
CA GLN A 81 -0.65 16.70 -11.41
C GLN A 81 0.41 15.87 -10.66
N ASN A 82 0.16 14.58 -10.44
CA ASN A 82 1.17 13.70 -9.87
C ASN A 82 2.18 13.28 -10.93
N SER A 83 3.35 13.91 -10.94
CA SER A 83 4.44 13.63 -11.85
C SER A 83 5.42 12.56 -11.35
N ILE A 84 5.22 12.02 -10.13
CA ILE A 84 6.15 11.09 -9.50
C ILE A 84 6.20 9.78 -10.27
N CYS A 85 7.41 9.38 -10.65
CA CYS A 85 7.69 8.13 -11.37
C CYS A 85 9.00 7.54 -10.84
N SER A 86 9.04 6.23 -10.63
CA SER A 86 10.27 5.48 -10.28
C SER A 86 11.10 6.12 -9.14
N LYS A 87 10.41 6.60 -8.09
CA LYS A 87 11.04 7.27 -6.93
C LYS A 87 11.23 6.32 -5.73
N TYR A 88 10.26 5.46 -5.45
CA TYR A 88 10.20 4.69 -4.20
C TYR A 88 10.68 3.26 -4.37
N THR A 89 11.20 2.69 -3.29
CA THR A 89 11.60 1.28 -3.23
C THR A 89 10.55 0.40 -2.56
N VAL A 90 9.70 1.03 -1.73
CA VAL A 90 8.58 0.36 -1.04
C VAL A 90 7.33 1.23 -1.13
N CYS A 91 6.20 0.61 -1.50
CA CYS A 91 4.88 1.20 -1.34
C CYS A 91 4.05 0.32 -0.39
N LEU A 92 3.50 0.94 0.66
CA LEU A 92 2.59 0.30 1.61
C LEU A 92 1.33 1.15 1.67
N ALA A 93 0.16 0.57 1.40
CA ALA A 93 -1.05 1.36 1.37
C ALA A 93 -2.32 0.56 1.63
N ASN A 94 -3.28 1.25 2.22
CA ASN A 94 -4.68 0.87 2.25
C ASN A 94 -5.49 1.92 1.47
N PRO A 95 -5.49 1.87 0.12
CA PRO A 95 -6.17 2.87 -0.70
C PRO A 95 -7.70 2.76 -0.56
N PRO A 96 -8.45 3.78 -0.98
CA PRO A 96 -9.91 3.72 -0.96
C PRO A 96 -10.45 2.50 -1.72
N PHE A 97 -11.34 1.73 -1.07
CA PHE A 97 -11.92 0.49 -1.65
C PHE A 97 -12.99 0.76 -2.70
N LYS A 98 -13.54 1.98 -2.72
CA LYS A 98 -14.59 2.40 -3.65
C LYS A 98 -14.39 3.87 -3.99
N GLY A 99 -14.76 4.21 -5.20
CA GLY A 99 -14.74 5.58 -5.66
C GLY A 99 -14.56 5.63 -7.17
N THR A 100 -14.94 6.76 -7.72
CA THR A 100 -14.69 7.08 -9.12
C THR A 100 -14.05 8.45 -9.21
N VAL A 101 -13.06 8.55 -10.07
CA VAL A 101 -12.36 9.81 -10.35
C VAL A 101 -12.86 10.35 -11.68
N ASP A 102 -12.85 11.67 -11.82
CA ASP A 102 -13.15 12.28 -13.12
C ASP A 102 -12.11 11.83 -14.15
N ALA A 103 -12.60 11.33 -15.30
CA ALA A 103 -11.75 10.78 -16.35
C ALA A 103 -10.72 11.77 -16.89
N GLU A 104 -11.05 13.07 -16.91
CA GLU A 104 -10.17 14.11 -17.42
C GLU A 104 -9.03 14.44 -16.46
N SER A 105 -9.22 14.21 -15.16
CA SER A 105 -8.22 14.46 -14.13
C SER A 105 -7.19 13.32 -13.99
N ILE A 106 -7.53 12.09 -14.43
CA ILE A 106 -6.68 10.91 -14.26
C ILE A 106 -5.40 11.02 -15.08
N ASN A 107 -4.27 10.71 -14.47
CA ASN A 107 -2.97 10.61 -15.13
C ASN A 107 -3.00 9.62 -16.30
N ASP A 108 -2.47 10.02 -17.44
CA ASP A 108 -2.57 9.24 -18.68
C ASP A 108 -1.73 7.94 -18.63
N ASP A 109 -0.62 7.91 -17.89
CA ASP A 109 0.17 6.68 -17.67
C ASP A 109 -0.67 5.61 -16.94
N LEU A 110 -1.52 6.02 -15.99
CA LEU A 110 -2.40 5.09 -15.27
C LEU A 110 -3.48 4.53 -16.20
N LYS A 111 -4.05 5.38 -17.08
CA LYS A 111 -5.04 4.95 -18.08
C LYS A 111 -4.44 3.97 -19.10
N ALA A 112 -3.17 4.11 -19.43
CA ALA A 112 -2.48 3.20 -20.33
C ALA A 112 -2.40 1.77 -19.77
N VAL A 113 -2.24 1.63 -18.44
CA VAL A 113 -2.22 0.34 -17.76
C VAL A 113 -3.63 -0.22 -17.57
N THR A 114 -4.56 0.62 -17.10
CA THR A 114 -5.95 0.23 -16.84
C THR A 114 -6.91 1.36 -17.16
N ASN A 115 -7.67 1.23 -18.23
CA ASN A 115 -8.61 2.27 -18.67
C ASN A 115 -9.89 2.21 -17.82
N THR A 116 -9.89 2.92 -16.72
CA THR A 116 -10.97 2.94 -15.74
C THR A 116 -11.06 4.26 -15.00
N LYS A 117 -12.20 4.48 -14.33
CA LYS A 117 -12.39 5.56 -13.34
C LYS A 117 -12.37 5.02 -11.90
N LYS A 118 -12.27 3.70 -11.71
CA LYS A 118 -12.31 3.06 -10.42
C LYS A 118 -11.01 3.27 -9.65
N THR A 119 -11.13 3.88 -8.48
CA THR A 119 -9.99 4.27 -7.64
C THR A 119 -9.10 3.09 -7.28
N GLU A 120 -9.69 1.97 -6.88
CA GLU A 120 -8.97 0.76 -6.45
C GLU A 120 -8.07 0.16 -7.54
N LEU A 121 -8.47 0.27 -8.82
CA LEU A 121 -7.66 -0.21 -9.94
C LEU A 121 -6.57 0.81 -10.33
N LEU A 122 -6.89 2.10 -10.26
CA LEU A 122 -5.95 3.17 -10.55
C LEU A 122 -4.79 3.20 -9.55
N PHE A 123 -5.04 2.90 -8.27
CA PHE A 123 -3.97 2.82 -7.27
C PHE A 123 -2.97 1.70 -7.56
N LEU A 124 -3.40 0.56 -8.09
CA LEU A 124 -2.46 -0.50 -8.51
C LEU A 124 -1.55 -0.04 -9.64
N ALA A 125 -2.10 0.64 -10.65
CA ALA A 125 -1.29 1.24 -11.71
C ALA A 125 -0.36 2.35 -11.16
N LEU A 126 -0.82 3.12 -10.18
CA LEU A 126 -0.03 4.15 -9.50
C LEU A 126 1.18 3.55 -8.79
N PHE A 127 1.02 2.47 -8.01
CA PHE A 127 2.15 1.81 -7.34
C PHE A 127 3.21 1.36 -8.36
N LEU A 128 2.78 0.76 -9.47
CA LEU A 128 3.70 0.37 -10.54
C LEU A 128 4.44 1.57 -11.15
N ARG A 129 3.78 2.71 -11.30
CA ARG A 129 4.40 3.93 -11.80
C ARG A 129 5.41 4.52 -10.81
N MET A 130 5.05 4.58 -9.53
CA MET A 130 5.85 5.25 -8.49
C MET A 130 7.07 4.43 -8.03
N LEU A 131 7.00 3.11 -8.09
CA LEU A 131 8.09 2.23 -7.71
C LEU A 131 9.26 2.28 -8.70
N LYS A 132 10.48 2.19 -8.18
CA LYS A 132 11.67 1.83 -8.96
C LYS A 132 11.58 0.38 -9.43
N THR A 133 12.33 0.02 -10.47
CA THR A 133 12.55 -1.40 -10.81
C THR A 133 13.21 -2.11 -9.62
N GLY A 134 12.68 -3.28 -9.24
CA GLY A 134 13.05 -4.00 -8.02
C GLY A 134 12.28 -3.52 -6.77
N GLY A 135 11.52 -2.43 -6.86
CA GLY A 135 10.70 -1.95 -5.76
C GLY A 135 9.52 -2.87 -5.47
N ARG A 136 9.09 -2.86 -4.21
CA ARG A 136 8.09 -3.78 -3.65
C ARG A 136 6.84 -3.02 -3.23
N CYS A 137 5.70 -3.67 -3.38
CA CYS A 137 4.43 -3.16 -2.86
C CYS A 137 3.74 -4.22 -2.01
N ALA A 138 3.17 -3.78 -0.89
CA ALA A 138 2.11 -4.50 -0.20
C ALA A 138 0.92 -3.55 -0.06
N CYS A 139 -0.22 -3.92 -0.65
CA CYS A 139 -1.41 -3.07 -0.63
C CYS A 139 -2.67 -3.88 -0.38
N ILE A 140 -3.62 -3.23 0.29
CA ILE A 140 -4.94 -3.82 0.53
C ILE A 140 -5.84 -3.48 -0.66
N VAL A 141 -6.55 -4.48 -1.14
CA VAL A 141 -7.53 -4.33 -2.24
C VAL A 141 -8.84 -5.02 -1.89
N PRO A 142 -9.98 -4.52 -2.36
CA PRO A 142 -11.24 -5.25 -2.24
C PRO A 142 -11.25 -6.47 -3.18
N ASP A 143 -11.99 -7.52 -2.83
CA ASP A 143 -12.12 -8.76 -3.62
C ASP A 143 -12.51 -8.51 -5.08
N GLY A 144 -13.21 -7.42 -5.35
CA GLY A 144 -13.55 -7.01 -6.71
C GLY A 144 -12.34 -6.86 -7.63
N VAL A 145 -11.17 -6.56 -7.11
CA VAL A 145 -9.91 -6.51 -7.88
C VAL A 145 -9.51 -7.90 -8.34
N LEU A 146 -9.67 -8.91 -7.48
CA LEU A 146 -9.28 -10.31 -7.78
C LEU A 146 -10.26 -10.99 -8.75
N PHE A 147 -11.55 -10.77 -8.54
CA PHE A 147 -12.62 -11.55 -9.21
C PHE A 147 -13.41 -10.76 -10.25
N GLY A 148 -13.19 -9.44 -10.37
CA GLY A 148 -13.88 -8.60 -11.33
C GLY A 148 -13.63 -9.03 -12.79
N SER A 149 -14.69 -9.03 -13.61
CA SER A 149 -14.67 -9.53 -14.99
C SER A 149 -14.49 -8.44 -16.05
N SER A 150 -14.53 -7.15 -15.68
CA SER A 150 -14.37 -6.09 -16.67
C SER A 150 -12.95 -6.07 -17.26
N LYS A 151 -12.83 -5.51 -18.48
CA LYS A 151 -11.53 -5.36 -19.16
C LYS A 151 -10.48 -4.68 -18.28
N ALA A 152 -10.88 -3.67 -17.50
CA ALA A 152 -9.96 -2.96 -16.61
C ALA A 152 -9.42 -3.84 -15.48
N HIS A 153 -10.27 -4.70 -14.86
CA HIS A 153 -9.81 -5.65 -13.85
C HIS A 153 -8.86 -6.70 -14.45
N GLN A 154 -9.18 -7.19 -15.64
CA GLN A 154 -8.33 -8.16 -16.33
C GLN A 154 -6.98 -7.54 -16.73
N SER A 155 -6.98 -6.30 -17.23
CA SER A 155 -5.78 -5.59 -17.66
C SER A 155 -4.81 -5.40 -16.50
N ILE A 156 -5.27 -4.93 -15.33
CA ILE A 156 -4.37 -4.71 -14.18
C ILE A 156 -3.83 -6.03 -13.59
N ARG A 157 -4.66 -7.10 -13.55
CA ARG A 157 -4.17 -8.42 -13.11
C ARG A 157 -3.15 -8.99 -14.09
N LYS A 158 -3.40 -8.84 -15.40
CA LYS A 158 -2.45 -9.24 -16.44
C LYS A 158 -1.13 -8.50 -16.29
N GLU A 159 -1.17 -7.18 -16.09
CA GLU A 159 0.02 -6.36 -15.87
C GLU A 159 0.85 -6.86 -14.68
N LEU A 160 0.21 -7.11 -13.53
CA LEU A 160 0.89 -7.60 -12.33
C LEU A 160 1.52 -8.98 -12.50
N ILE A 161 0.89 -9.88 -13.27
CA ILE A 161 1.32 -11.28 -13.40
C ILE A 161 2.33 -11.43 -14.53
N GLU A 162 2.09 -10.83 -15.69
CA GLU A 162 2.90 -11.05 -16.89
C GLU A 162 4.10 -10.11 -16.99
N ASN A 163 3.94 -8.85 -16.58
CA ASN A 163 4.97 -7.83 -16.70
C ASN A 163 5.76 -7.58 -15.41
N HIS A 164 5.22 -8.06 -14.27
CA HIS A 164 5.85 -7.91 -12.96
C HIS A 164 5.87 -9.24 -12.20
N GLN A 165 6.24 -9.21 -10.94
CA GLN A 165 6.28 -10.40 -10.10
C GLN A 165 5.24 -10.30 -8.99
N LEU A 166 4.07 -10.93 -9.18
CA LEU A 166 3.11 -11.14 -8.11
C LEU A 166 3.65 -12.23 -7.18
N ARG A 167 3.86 -11.90 -5.91
CA ARG A 167 4.46 -12.80 -4.92
C ARG A 167 3.44 -13.49 -4.05
N ALA A 168 2.46 -12.71 -3.53
CA ALA A 168 1.48 -13.24 -2.61
C ALA A 168 0.13 -12.58 -2.76
N VAL A 169 -0.91 -13.35 -2.43
CA VAL A 169 -2.30 -12.92 -2.24
C VAL A 169 -2.77 -13.49 -0.91
N ILE A 170 -3.02 -12.61 0.07
CA ILE A 170 -3.53 -12.99 1.38
C ILE A 170 -4.98 -12.54 1.44
N SER A 171 -5.91 -13.47 1.31
CA SER A 171 -7.34 -13.21 1.42
C SER A 171 -7.73 -12.95 2.88
N MET A 172 -8.53 -11.91 3.12
CA MET A 172 -9.00 -11.54 4.45
C MET A 172 -10.53 -11.57 4.48
N PRO A 173 -11.14 -12.13 5.53
CA PRO A 173 -12.59 -12.25 5.60
C PRO A 173 -13.28 -10.87 5.72
N SER A 174 -14.56 -10.82 5.35
CA SER A 174 -15.38 -9.64 5.58
C SER A 174 -15.42 -9.32 7.08
N GLY A 175 -15.39 -8.02 7.42
CA GLY A 175 -15.41 -7.56 8.81
C GLY A 175 -14.05 -7.19 9.40
N VAL A 176 -12.92 -7.54 8.79
CA VAL A 176 -11.58 -7.12 9.24
C VAL A 176 -11.46 -5.59 9.35
N PHE A 177 -12.09 -4.86 8.44
CA PHE A 177 -12.05 -3.38 8.41
C PHE A 177 -13.29 -2.71 8.99
N LYS A 178 -14.13 -3.43 9.73
CA LYS A 178 -15.25 -2.81 10.42
C LYS A 178 -14.76 -1.86 11.53
N PRO A 179 -15.48 -0.77 11.80
CA PRO A 179 -16.76 -0.38 11.18
C PRO A 179 -16.62 0.35 9.82
N TYR A 180 -15.41 0.57 9.31
CA TYR A 180 -15.17 1.38 8.10
C TYR A 180 -15.59 0.68 6.81
N ALA A 181 -15.35 -0.62 6.70
CA ALA A 181 -15.72 -1.41 5.53
C ALA A 181 -16.10 -2.85 5.94
N GLY A 182 -17.24 -3.32 5.44
CA GLY A 182 -17.73 -4.69 5.68
C GLY A 182 -17.46 -5.65 4.51
N VAL A 183 -16.61 -5.26 3.55
CA VAL A 183 -16.30 -6.09 2.36
C VAL A 183 -15.10 -6.99 2.61
N SER A 184 -15.06 -8.14 1.94
CA SER A 184 -13.87 -8.98 1.90
C SER A 184 -12.78 -8.29 1.11
N THR A 185 -11.56 -8.45 1.55
CA THR A 185 -10.38 -7.78 1.01
C THR A 185 -9.21 -8.76 0.88
N ALA A 186 -8.15 -8.33 0.23
CA ALA A 186 -6.90 -9.08 0.20
C ALA A 186 -5.71 -8.16 0.29
N VAL A 187 -4.59 -8.66 0.82
CA VAL A 187 -3.28 -8.04 0.66
C VAL A 187 -2.64 -8.61 -0.60
N LEU A 188 -2.26 -7.74 -1.52
CA LEU A 188 -1.42 -8.07 -2.66
C LEU A 188 0.02 -7.70 -2.37
N VAL A 189 0.94 -8.65 -2.55
CA VAL A 189 2.38 -8.41 -2.46
C VAL A 189 3.01 -8.65 -3.82
N PHE A 190 3.68 -7.64 -4.37
CA PHE A 190 4.34 -7.74 -5.67
C PHE A 190 5.63 -6.92 -5.75
N THR A 191 6.47 -7.29 -6.72
CA THR A 191 7.71 -6.56 -7.06
C THR A 191 7.58 -6.00 -8.48
N LYS A 192 7.89 -4.73 -8.68
CA LYS A 192 7.99 -4.13 -10.02
C LYS A 192 9.27 -4.61 -10.69
N THR A 193 9.16 -5.43 -11.71
CA THR A 193 10.30 -5.91 -12.50
C THR A 193 10.34 -5.27 -13.89
N GLY A 194 9.19 -5.10 -14.55
CA GLY A 194 9.07 -4.68 -15.94
C GLY A 194 9.54 -5.75 -16.94
N ALA A 195 9.82 -6.97 -16.44
CA ALA A 195 10.32 -8.10 -17.23
C ALA A 195 9.64 -9.43 -16.84
N GLY A 196 8.48 -9.35 -16.20
CA GLY A 196 7.78 -10.54 -15.67
C GLY A 196 8.46 -11.12 -14.44
N GLY A 197 8.34 -12.45 -14.26
CA GLY A 197 8.98 -13.19 -13.16
C GLY A 197 7.99 -13.81 -12.19
N THR A 198 6.68 -13.88 -12.52
CA THR A 198 5.69 -14.59 -11.73
C THR A 198 5.70 -16.06 -12.10
N ASP A 199 6.55 -16.86 -11.44
CA ASP A 199 6.56 -18.32 -11.58
C ASP A 199 5.59 -19.00 -10.62
N ARG A 200 5.49 -18.47 -9.41
CA ARG A 200 4.63 -18.97 -8.33
C ARG A 200 4.05 -17.80 -7.55
N VAL A 201 2.80 -17.96 -7.09
CA VAL A 201 2.13 -17.02 -6.19
C VAL A 201 1.77 -17.78 -4.92
N TRP A 202 2.13 -17.22 -3.78
CA TRP A 202 1.70 -17.75 -2.50
C TRP A 202 0.28 -17.24 -2.20
N PHE A 203 -0.63 -18.17 -1.92
CA PHE A 203 -2.01 -17.85 -1.52
C PHE A 203 -2.23 -18.27 -0.07
N TYR A 204 -2.81 -17.36 0.70
CA TYR A 204 -3.22 -17.62 2.07
C TYR A 204 -4.67 -17.17 2.27
N ASP A 205 -5.49 -18.02 2.85
CA ASP A 205 -6.89 -17.72 3.16
C ASP A 205 -7.03 -17.49 4.67
N MET A 206 -6.81 -16.25 5.11
CA MET A 206 -6.88 -15.82 6.50
C MET A 206 -8.32 -15.93 7.01
N LYS A 207 -8.51 -16.53 8.17
CA LYS A 207 -9.82 -16.70 8.82
C LYS A 207 -10.02 -15.73 9.97
N ALA A 208 -8.95 -15.37 10.66
CA ALA A 208 -9.00 -14.53 11.85
C ALA A 208 -7.75 -13.65 11.97
N ASP A 209 -7.94 -12.44 12.48
CA ASP A 209 -6.88 -11.45 12.69
C ASP A 209 -6.68 -11.08 14.17
N GLY A 210 -7.18 -11.92 15.08
CA GLY A 210 -7.12 -11.66 16.52
C GLY A 210 -8.27 -10.83 17.06
N PHE A 211 -9.26 -10.48 16.20
CA PHE A 211 -10.44 -9.70 16.61
C PHE A 211 -11.71 -10.31 16.04
N SER A 212 -12.84 -10.07 16.73
CA SER A 212 -14.16 -10.45 16.22
C SER A 212 -14.46 -9.70 14.91
N LEU A 213 -15.19 -10.36 14.00
CA LEU A 213 -15.54 -9.80 12.68
C LEU A 213 -16.84 -8.96 12.71
N ASP A 214 -17.32 -8.62 13.91
CA ASP A 214 -18.44 -7.69 14.10
C ASP A 214 -17.97 -6.23 14.26
N ASP A 215 -18.91 -5.30 14.45
CA ASP A 215 -18.59 -3.87 14.52
C ASP A 215 -17.83 -3.47 15.80
N LYS A 216 -17.79 -4.35 16.82
CA LYS A 216 -17.10 -4.07 18.09
C LYS A 216 -15.62 -4.37 18.02
N ARG A 217 -15.20 -5.28 17.13
CA ARG A 217 -13.79 -5.67 16.98
C ARG A 217 -13.14 -6.02 18.32
N THR A 218 -13.79 -6.91 19.08
CA THR A 218 -13.28 -7.38 20.37
C THR A 218 -12.17 -8.40 20.17
N GLU A 219 -11.11 -8.34 20.97
CA GLU A 219 -10.02 -9.32 20.91
C GLU A 219 -10.53 -10.75 21.11
N VAL A 220 -10.00 -11.66 20.26
CA VAL A 220 -10.26 -13.12 20.31
C VAL A 220 -8.92 -13.86 20.18
N LYS A 221 -8.93 -15.17 20.50
CA LYS A 221 -7.71 -15.98 20.47
C LYS A 221 -7.29 -16.39 19.05
N GLU A 222 -8.26 -16.53 18.17
CA GLU A 222 -8.06 -16.95 16.79
C GLU A 222 -7.35 -15.83 16.01
N ASN A 223 -6.11 -16.12 15.57
CA ASN A 223 -5.26 -15.13 14.89
C ASN A 223 -4.27 -15.83 13.95
N ASP A 224 -4.43 -15.65 12.66
CA ASP A 224 -3.57 -16.23 11.62
C ASP A 224 -2.36 -15.34 11.29
N ILE A 225 -2.30 -14.11 11.77
CA ILE A 225 -1.22 -13.16 11.45
C ILE A 225 0.16 -13.72 11.81
N PRO A 226 0.38 -14.35 12.99
CA PRO A 226 1.68 -14.94 13.31
C PRO A 226 2.13 -16.05 12.32
N ASP A 227 1.19 -16.88 11.85
CA ASP A 227 1.49 -17.91 10.84
C ASP A 227 1.81 -17.30 9.48
N ILE A 228 1.09 -16.23 9.07
CA ILE A 228 1.37 -15.48 7.85
C ILE A 228 2.78 -14.88 7.85
N ILE A 229 3.19 -14.32 8.99
CA ILE A 229 4.52 -13.69 9.14
C ILE A 229 5.64 -14.74 9.15
N ALA A 230 5.37 -15.93 9.69
CA ALA A 230 6.37 -17.02 9.81
C ALA A 230 6.65 -17.72 8.47
N ARG A 231 5.78 -17.57 7.47
CA ARG A 231 5.88 -18.22 6.14
C ARG A 231 6.53 -17.30 5.11
#